data_8eb28cd1230b60c1d3693d104a97bae7
#
_entry.id   8eb28cd1230b60c1d3693d104a97bae7
#
_cell.length_a   1.000
_cell.length_b   1.000
_cell.length_c   1.000
_cell.angle_alpha   90.00
_cell.angle_beta   90.00
_cell.angle_gamma   90.00
#
_symmetry.space_group_name_H-M   'P 1'
#
loop_
_entity.id
_entity.type
_entity.pdbx_description
1 polymer ?
#
loop_
_entity_poly.entity_id
_entity_poly.type
_entity_poly.pdbx_seq_one_letter_code
_entity_poly.pdbx_strand_id
1 'polypeptide(L)'
;MKIKNKFRLSLGNFQYFSSNTLFELKQNLSTIGQQLQKVESDLAQKAIDPSATMESIQTLQQSKKDLQMRFDVIKDQHDTMEAEQKAKFQTQNNMQSIEDPKQKMTVAKAELIRATIRQRSISEDARMALGDNNSTGGEKFLPSTLTTELLHEPFVKNPLRDTSTFTNITNLEVPKIDFTLDDDDFVADEATAKEIKTEGDVVTFSRHKFKVKAKVSETILNGTDTNLVQTVDLALQSGLAAKEKKVAFAKTPKNGEESMSFYKVGIKEISAATKLKAIKDSIADLHEDFRANARVLMTYKDYSDIIELLANGNATLYSAQPEQVLGKPVVFCDNATDPIVGDFRYSHFNYDLNMLYDRDKDVDSGVELFVLTAWLDHKTKLKSAFRIAKVVAQP
;
A
#
# COMPACT_ATOMS: atom_id res chain seq x y z
N MET A 1 -68.89 -15.26 33.92
CA MET A 1 -68.69 -14.64 32.57
C MET A 1 -67.27 -15.04 32.10
N LYS A 2 -67.16 -16.03 31.21
CA LYS A 2 -65.88 -16.61 30.77
C LYS A 2 -65.53 -15.96 29.41
N ILE A 3 -64.50 -15.15 29.40
CA ILE A 3 -63.90 -14.62 28.11
C ILE A 3 -62.88 -15.62 27.64
N LYS A 4 -63.20 -16.35 26.58
CA LYS A 4 -62.25 -17.20 25.83
C LYS A 4 -61.56 -16.36 24.77
N ASN A 5 -60.35 -15.88 25.03
CA ASN A 5 -59.48 -15.38 23.99
C ASN A 5 -58.90 -16.57 23.20
N LYS A 6 -59.44 -16.81 22.03
CA LYS A 6 -58.85 -17.72 21.05
C LYS A 6 -57.86 -16.89 20.18
N PHE A 7 -56.61 -16.86 20.58
CA PHE A 7 -55.54 -16.52 19.64
C PHE A 7 -55.43 -17.70 18.65
N ARG A 8 -55.98 -17.57 17.49
CA ARG A 8 -55.61 -18.39 16.34
C ARG A 8 -54.39 -17.76 15.73
N LEU A 9 -53.19 -18.31 16.01
CA LEU A 9 -52.03 -18.16 15.13
C LEU A 9 -52.41 -18.82 13.82
N SER A 10 -52.62 -18.01 12.77
CA SER A 10 -52.63 -18.47 11.41
C SER A 10 -51.18 -18.84 11.08
N LEU A 11 -50.83 -20.09 11.27
CA LEU A 11 -49.65 -20.68 10.66
C LEU A 11 -49.95 -20.73 9.16
N GLY A 12 -49.45 -19.70 8.46
CA GLY A 12 -49.33 -19.78 6.99
C GLY A 12 -48.59 -21.05 6.65
N ASN A 13 -49.02 -21.70 5.58
CA ASN A 13 -48.42 -22.91 5.03
C ASN A 13 -46.93 -22.76 4.93
N PHE A 14 -46.18 -23.18 5.96
CA PHE A 14 -44.79 -23.55 5.81
C PHE A 14 -44.78 -24.87 5.04
N GLN A 15 -44.68 -24.80 3.74
CA GLN A 15 -44.28 -25.95 2.94
C GLN A 15 -42.85 -26.29 3.34
N TYR A 16 -42.75 -27.29 4.23
CA TYR A 16 -41.51 -28.04 4.42
C TYR A 16 -41.27 -28.92 3.20
N PHE A 17 -40.95 -28.31 2.06
CA PHE A 17 -40.18 -29.00 1.06
C PHE A 17 -38.72 -28.60 1.32
N SER A 18 -37.88 -29.59 1.50
CA SER A 18 -36.43 -29.45 1.58
C SER A 18 -35.88 -28.83 0.29
N SER A 19 -36.11 -27.55 0.13
CA SER A 19 -35.33 -26.77 -0.81
C SER A 19 -33.98 -26.54 -0.12
N ASN A 20 -32.96 -27.25 -0.58
CA ASN A 20 -31.60 -26.94 -0.18
C ASN A 20 -31.41 -25.44 -0.25
N THR A 21 -31.06 -24.83 0.87
CA THR A 21 -30.81 -23.39 0.88
C THR A 21 -29.60 -23.10 -0.03
N LEU A 22 -29.54 -21.92 -0.57
CA LEU A 22 -28.41 -21.48 -1.42
C LEU A 22 -27.06 -21.68 -0.70
N PHE A 23 -27.06 -21.57 0.62
CA PHE A 23 -25.93 -21.83 1.50
C PHE A 23 -25.56 -23.32 1.52
N GLU A 24 -26.54 -24.22 1.65
CA GLU A 24 -26.32 -25.67 1.64
C GLU A 24 -25.81 -26.15 0.28
N LEU A 25 -26.35 -25.62 -0.83
CA LEU A 25 -25.85 -25.93 -2.17
C LEU A 25 -24.39 -25.50 -2.33
N LYS A 26 -24.02 -24.33 -1.83
CA LYS A 26 -22.63 -23.84 -1.85
C LYS A 26 -21.69 -24.70 -1.00
N GLN A 27 -22.15 -25.15 0.14
CA GLN A 27 -21.41 -26.08 1.02
C GLN A 27 -21.22 -27.45 0.36
N ASN A 28 -22.28 -27.97 -0.28
CA ASN A 28 -22.23 -29.22 -1.03
C ASN A 28 -21.27 -29.13 -2.23
N LEU A 29 -21.28 -28.04 -2.99
CA LEU A 29 -20.31 -27.77 -4.06
C LEU A 29 -18.88 -27.79 -3.55
N SER A 30 -18.62 -27.14 -2.42
CA SER A 30 -17.29 -27.13 -1.81
C SER A 30 -16.84 -28.54 -1.42
N THR A 31 -17.73 -29.32 -0.81
CA THR A 31 -17.44 -30.69 -0.36
C THR A 31 -17.15 -31.62 -1.55
N ILE A 32 -17.99 -31.58 -2.60
CA ILE A 32 -17.79 -32.41 -3.79
C ILE A 32 -16.55 -31.96 -4.55
N GLY A 33 -16.26 -30.65 -4.60
CA GLY A 33 -15.04 -30.11 -5.19
C GLY A 33 -13.77 -30.65 -4.53
N GLN A 34 -13.76 -30.71 -3.19
CA GLN A 34 -12.64 -31.30 -2.43
C GLN A 34 -12.51 -32.81 -2.69
N GLN A 35 -13.63 -33.55 -2.78
CA GLN A 35 -13.59 -34.96 -3.10
C GLN A 35 -13.06 -35.21 -4.51
N LEU A 36 -13.47 -34.40 -5.47
CA LEU A 36 -13.01 -34.47 -6.87
C LEU A 36 -11.50 -34.23 -6.96
N GLN A 37 -11.00 -33.21 -6.28
CA GLN A 37 -9.58 -32.90 -6.21
C GLN A 37 -8.76 -34.03 -5.59
N LYS A 38 -9.30 -34.68 -4.55
CA LYS A 38 -8.66 -35.85 -3.92
C LYS A 38 -8.59 -37.03 -4.90
N VAL A 39 -9.70 -37.37 -5.58
CA VAL A 39 -9.75 -38.47 -6.54
C VAL A 39 -8.81 -38.20 -7.74
N GLU A 40 -8.69 -36.95 -8.17
CA GLU A 40 -7.72 -36.53 -9.19
C GLU A 40 -6.27 -36.73 -8.76
N SER A 41 -5.96 -36.36 -7.51
CA SER A 41 -4.62 -36.58 -6.93
C SER A 41 -4.30 -38.08 -6.83
N ASP A 42 -5.25 -38.86 -6.31
CA ASP A 42 -5.09 -40.34 -6.19
C ASP A 42 -4.94 -41.00 -7.56
N LEU A 43 -5.67 -40.53 -8.56
CA LEU A 43 -5.56 -41.02 -9.94
C LEU A 43 -4.19 -40.68 -10.53
N ALA A 44 -3.69 -39.45 -10.31
CA ALA A 44 -2.38 -39.06 -10.80
C ALA A 44 -1.26 -39.87 -10.15
N GLN A 45 -1.35 -40.15 -8.83
CA GLN A 45 -0.39 -40.99 -8.13
C GLN A 45 -0.39 -42.43 -8.64
N LYS A 46 -1.57 -43.04 -8.80
CA LYS A 46 -1.69 -44.39 -9.31
C LYS A 46 -1.31 -44.56 -10.79
N ALA A 47 -1.47 -43.50 -11.58
CA ALA A 47 -1.04 -43.50 -12.97
C ALA A 47 0.50 -43.56 -13.14
N ILE A 48 1.23 -43.10 -12.15
CA ILE A 48 2.71 -43.09 -12.13
C ILE A 48 3.27 -44.38 -11.47
N ASP A 49 2.48 -45.06 -10.63
CA ASP A 49 2.90 -46.25 -9.90
C ASP A 49 2.87 -47.50 -10.79
N PRO A 50 4.03 -48.12 -11.08
CA PRO A 50 4.10 -49.33 -11.92
C PRO A 50 3.40 -50.55 -11.31
N SER A 51 3.13 -50.51 -9.98
CA SER A 51 2.46 -51.62 -9.26
C SER A 51 0.93 -51.48 -9.25
N ALA A 52 0.38 -50.36 -9.73
CA ALA A 52 -1.06 -50.14 -9.75
C ALA A 52 -1.76 -51.00 -10.79
N THR A 53 -2.82 -51.65 -10.36
CA THR A 53 -3.64 -52.49 -11.28
C THR A 53 -4.50 -51.61 -12.17
N MET A 54 -4.67 -51.98 -13.43
CA MET A 54 -5.50 -51.26 -14.40
C MET A 54 -6.95 -51.10 -13.91
N GLU A 55 -7.45 -52.07 -13.17
CA GLU A 55 -8.78 -52.10 -12.57
C GLU A 55 -8.94 -50.99 -11.52
N SER A 56 -7.89 -50.72 -10.70
CA SER A 56 -7.91 -49.65 -9.72
C SER A 56 -7.91 -48.25 -10.37
N ILE A 57 -7.27 -48.09 -11.50
CA ILE A 57 -7.25 -46.83 -12.26
C ILE A 57 -8.63 -46.58 -12.91
N GLN A 58 -9.24 -47.61 -13.49
CA GLN A 58 -10.58 -47.55 -14.07
C GLN A 58 -11.64 -47.17 -13.02
N THR A 59 -11.54 -47.75 -11.82
CA THR A 59 -12.47 -47.45 -10.72
C THR A 59 -12.36 -45.98 -10.28
N LEU A 60 -11.17 -45.43 -10.19
CA LEU A 60 -10.98 -44.03 -9.88
C LEU A 60 -11.45 -43.10 -11.00
N GLN A 61 -11.23 -43.48 -12.25
CA GLN A 61 -11.78 -42.73 -13.41
C GLN A 61 -13.31 -42.69 -13.42
N GLN A 62 -13.96 -43.81 -13.09
CA GLN A 62 -15.41 -43.84 -12.96
C GLN A 62 -15.89 -42.98 -11.80
N SER A 63 -15.24 -43.07 -10.63
CA SER A 63 -15.54 -42.22 -9.46
C SER A 63 -15.38 -40.73 -9.77
N LYS A 64 -14.32 -40.34 -10.50
CA LYS A 64 -14.13 -38.98 -10.98
C LYS A 64 -15.30 -38.52 -11.82
N LYS A 65 -15.71 -39.32 -12.78
CA LYS A 65 -16.81 -39.01 -13.69
C LYS A 65 -18.15 -38.84 -12.96
N ASP A 66 -18.41 -39.70 -11.97
CA ASP A 66 -19.63 -39.66 -11.16
C ASP A 66 -19.64 -38.41 -10.26
N LEU A 67 -18.51 -38.07 -9.64
CA LEU A 67 -18.40 -36.86 -8.84
C LEU A 67 -18.54 -35.61 -9.71
N GLN A 68 -17.99 -35.58 -10.89
CA GLN A 68 -18.11 -34.46 -11.82
C GLN A 68 -19.56 -34.25 -12.28
N MET A 69 -20.29 -35.31 -12.59
CA MET A 69 -21.73 -35.23 -12.88
C MET A 69 -22.51 -34.64 -11.71
N ARG A 70 -22.24 -35.09 -10.48
CA ARG A 70 -22.90 -34.55 -9.26
C ARG A 70 -22.56 -33.09 -9.06
N PHE A 71 -21.32 -32.68 -9.25
CA PHE A 71 -20.88 -31.29 -9.16
C PHE A 71 -21.63 -30.39 -10.14
N ASP A 72 -21.73 -30.82 -11.40
CA ASP A 72 -22.38 -30.04 -12.45
C ASP A 72 -23.89 -29.88 -12.15
N VAL A 73 -24.57 -30.93 -11.71
CA VAL A 73 -26.00 -30.89 -11.35
C VAL A 73 -26.25 -29.91 -10.18
N ILE A 74 -25.42 -29.95 -9.13
CA ILE A 74 -25.61 -29.08 -7.97
C ILE A 74 -25.25 -27.63 -8.33
N LYS A 75 -24.26 -27.44 -9.20
CA LYS A 75 -23.88 -26.13 -9.72
C LYS A 75 -25.03 -25.49 -10.52
N ASP A 76 -25.63 -26.24 -11.40
CA ASP A 76 -26.77 -25.77 -12.21
C ASP A 76 -27.96 -25.37 -11.31
N GLN A 77 -28.26 -26.18 -10.27
CA GLN A 77 -29.28 -25.84 -9.30
C GLN A 77 -28.94 -24.56 -8.50
N HIS A 78 -27.67 -24.41 -8.08
CA HIS A 78 -27.21 -23.20 -7.37
C HIS A 78 -27.37 -21.98 -8.25
N ASP A 79 -26.89 -22.02 -9.49
CA ASP A 79 -26.92 -20.89 -10.42
C ASP A 79 -28.35 -20.51 -10.78
N THR A 80 -29.25 -21.49 -10.93
CA THR A 80 -30.68 -21.26 -11.18
C THR A 80 -31.34 -20.56 -9.96
N MET A 81 -31.09 -21.05 -8.75
CA MET A 81 -31.65 -20.44 -7.53
C MET A 81 -31.07 -19.04 -7.28
N GLU A 82 -29.81 -18.81 -7.56
CA GLU A 82 -29.21 -17.48 -7.46
C GLU A 82 -29.83 -16.51 -8.46
N ALA A 83 -30.07 -16.94 -9.71
CA ALA A 83 -30.75 -16.15 -10.72
C ALA A 83 -32.20 -15.82 -10.32
N GLU A 84 -32.94 -16.81 -9.77
CA GLU A 84 -34.31 -16.58 -9.26
C GLU A 84 -34.32 -15.61 -8.06
N GLN A 85 -33.39 -15.72 -7.13
CA GLN A 85 -33.28 -14.76 -6.03
C GLN A 85 -32.96 -13.36 -6.54
N LYS A 86 -32.03 -13.21 -7.47
CA LYS A 86 -31.73 -11.91 -8.10
C LYS A 86 -32.95 -11.32 -8.82
N ALA A 87 -33.71 -12.15 -9.53
CA ALA A 87 -34.95 -11.74 -10.20
C ALA A 87 -36.02 -11.31 -9.18
N LYS A 88 -36.20 -12.04 -8.07
CA LYS A 88 -37.12 -11.68 -6.98
C LYS A 88 -36.71 -10.37 -6.30
N PHE A 89 -35.43 -10.14 -6.08
CA PHE A 89 -34.94 -8.84 -5.55
C PHE A 89 -35.13 -7.68 -6.52
N GLN A 90 -35.03 -7.91 -7.81
CA GLN A 90 -35.32 -6.88 -8.83
C GLN A 90 -36.81 -6.55 -8.92
N THR A 91 -37.68 -7.56 -8.78
CA THR A 91 -39.14 -7.38 -8.84
C THR A 91 -39.71 -6.71 -7.58
N GLN A 92 -39.10 -6.91 -6.42
CA GLN A 92 -39.55 -6.28 -5.17
C GLN A 92 -39.26 -4.78 -5.10
N ASN A 93 -38.41 -4.27 -5.96
CA ASN A 93 -38.07 -2.82 -6.02
C ASN A 93 -38.89 -2.05 -7.07
N ASN A 94 -39.90 -2.63 -7.67
CA ASN A 94 -40.68 -1.96 -8.70
C ASN A 94 -41.74 -1.05 -8.05
N MET A 95 -41.48 0.26 -8.00
CA MET A 95 -42.41 1.28 -7.48
C MET A 95 -43.71 1.35 -8.24
N GLN A 96 -43.80 0.82 -9.45
CA GLN A 96 -44.99 0.79 -10.28
C GLN A 96 -46.11 -0.09 -9.70
N SER A 97 -45.80 -1.04 -8.83
CA SER A 97 -46.76 -1.93 -8.19
C SER A 97 -47.40 -1.37 -6.91
N ILE A 98 -46.99 -0.17 -6.46
CA ILE A 98 -47.53 0.48 -5.24
C ILE A 98 -48.65 1.45 -5.64
N GLU A 99 -49.88 1.10 -5.30
CA GLU A 99 -51.08 1.92 -5.62
C GLU A 99 -51.29 3.11 -4.63
N ASP A 100 -50.82 2.97 -3.39
CA ASP A 100 -50.97 4.03 -2.37
C ASP A 100 -49.92 5.16 -2.58
N PRO A 101 -50.33 6.41 -2.85
CA PRO A 101 -49.44 7.56 -3.07
C PRO A 101 -48.51 7.84 -1.87
N LYS A 102 -48.98 7.61 -0.64
CA LYS A 102 -48.18 7.85 0.58
C LYS A 102 -47.09 6.79 0.74
N GLN A 103 -47.40 5.52 0.46
CA GLN A 103 -46.41 4.45 0.48
C GLN A 103 -45.40 4.63 -0.65
N LYS A 104 -45.83 5.02 -1.85
CA LYS A 104 -44.98 5.32 -2.98
C LYS A 104 -43.98 6.44 -2.67
N MET A 105 -44.44 7.52 -2.02
CA MET A 105 -43.59 8.63 -1.59
C MET A 105 -42.58 8.20 -0.48
N THR A 106 -42.98 7.32 0.44
CA THR A 106 -42.14 6.84 1.50
C THR A 106 -41.01 5.93 0.95
N VAL A 107 -41.36 5.07 -0.03
CA VAL A 107 -40.38 4.21 -0.70
C VAL A 107 -39.43 5.05 -1.55
N ALA A 108 -39.94 6.10 -2.26
CA ALA A 108 -39.10 7.01 -3.00
C ALA A 108 -38.11 7.78 -2.13
N LYS A 109 -38.56 8.26 -0.95
CA LYS A 109 -37.64 8.87 0.04
C LYS A 109 -36.60 7.90 0.56
N ALA A 110 -36.98 6.66 0.83
CA ALA A 110 -36.06 5.62 1.28
C ALA A 110 -35.03 5.28 0.18
N GLU A 111 -35.44 5.25 -1.08
CA GLU A 111 -34.55 5.07 -2.22
C GLU A 111 -33.60 6.26 -2.38
N LEU A 112 -34.10 7.49 -2.25
CA LEU A 112 -33.28 8.70 -2.26
C LEU A 112 -32.17 8.63 -1.21
N ILE A 113 -32.54 8.28 0.03
CA ILE A 113 -31.57 8.15 1.14
C ILE A 113 -30.55 7.06 0.84
N ARG A 114 -31.00 5.90 0.36
CA ARG A 114 -30.08 4.80 -0.02
C ARG A 114 -29.19 5.15 -1.20
N ALA A 115 -29.75 5.83 -2.20
CA ALA A 115 -29.00 6.30 -3.36
C ALA A 115 -27.94 7.33 -2.97
N THR A 116 -28.28 8.26 -2.07
CA THR A 116 -27.33 9.24 -1.50
C THR A 116 -26.21 8.54 -0.73
N ILE A 117 -26.55 7.57 0.12
CA ILE A 117 -25.56 6.79 0.90
C ILE A 117 -24.66 5.93 -0.01
N ARG A 118 -25.22 5.38 -1.10
CA ARG A 118 -24.51 4.48 -2.03
C ARG A 118 -23.96 5.17 -3.28
N GLN A 119 -24.11 6.49 -3.39
CA GLN A 119 -23.71 7.33 -4.54
C GLN A 119 -24.21 6.75 -5.89
N ARG A 120 -25.43 6.24 -5.90
CA ARG A 120 -26.08 5.72 -7.13
C ARG A 120 -27.11 6.73 -7.61
N SER A 121 -27.37 6.72 -8.92
CA SER A 121 -28.50 7.46 -9.49
C SER A 121 -29.81 6.87 -8.95
N ILE A 122 -30.77 7.73 -8.64
CA ILE A 122 -32.12 7.40 -8.23
C ILE A 122 -32.90 6.90 -9.45
N SER A 123 -33.79 5.91 -9.25
CA SER A 123 -34.66 5.44 -10.31
C SER A 123 -35.57 6.54 -10.82
N GLU A 124 -35.96 6.48 -12.09
CA GLU A 124 -36.84 7.44 -12.71
C GLU A 124 -38.22 7.47 -12.04
N ASP A 125 -38.75 6.33 -11.62
CA ASP A 125 -39.99 6.18 -10.85
C ASP A 125 -39.91 6.88 -9.48
N ALA A 126 -38.77 6.81 -8.80
CA ALA A 126 -38.56 7.51 -7.53
C ALA A 126 -38.48 9.03 -7.73
N ARG A 127 -37.84 9.48 -8.80
CA ARG A 127 -37.81 10.91 -9.19
C ARG A 127 -39.22 11.45 -9.45
N MET A 128 -40.02 10.72 -10.24
CA MET A 128 -41.43 11.09 -10.51
C MET A 128 -42.27 11.11 -9.24
N ALA A 129 -42.10 10.12 -8.33
CA ALA A 129 -42.83 10.04 -7.08
C ALA A 129 -42.49 11.18 -6.10
N LEU A 130 -41.28 11.75 -6.20
CA LEU A 130 -40.80 12.90 -5.43
C LEU A 130 -41.20 14.26 -6.04
N GLY A 131 -41.84 14.25 -7.21
CA GLY A 131 -42.32 15.49 -7.87
C GLY A 131 -41.25 16.22 -8.68
N ASP A 132 -40.22 15.54 -9.14
CA ASP A 132 -39.09 16.13 -9.88
C ASP A 132 -39.38 16.44 -11.36
N ASN A 133 -40.65 16.61 -11.70
CA ASN A 133 -41.06 16.94 -13.07
C ASN A 133 -41.08 18.46 -13.39
N ASN A 134 -40.78 19.30 -12.42
CA ASN A 134 -40.84 20.75 -12.57
C ASN A 134 -39.56 21.41 -12.05
N SER A 135 -39.01 22.30 -12.84
CA SER A 135 -37.86 23.17 -12.56
C SER A 135 -37.98 24.05 -11.28
N THR A 136 -39.08 23.93 -10.52
CA THR A 136 -39.39 24.83 -9.40
C THR A 136 -39.29 24.21 -8.00
N GLY A 137 -39.06 22.92 -7.82
CA GLY A 137 -39.08 22.36 -6.45
C GLY A 137 -38.28 21.10 -6.15
N GLY A 138 -38.24 20.16 -7.09
CA GLY A 138 -37.60 18.84 -6.85
C GLY A 138 -36.08 18.84 -6.94
N GLU A 139 -35.51 19.63 -7.83
CA GLU A 139 -34.05 19.71 -8.03
C GLU A 139 -33.26 20.16 -6.79
N LYS A 140 -33.87 20.91 -5.89
CA LYS A 140 -33.22 21.35 -4.64
C LYS A 140 -33.09 20.25 -3.60
N PHE A 141 -33.80 19.13 -3.76
CA PHE A 141 -33.74 17.97 -2.85
C PHE A 141 -32.94 16.79 -3.42
N LEU A 142 -32.58 16.86 -4.69
CA LEU A 142 -31.67 15.88 -5.28
C LEU A 142 -30.23 16.26 -4.90
N PRO A 143 -29.46 15.33 -4.35
CA PRO A 143 -28.04 15.60 -4.18
C PRO A 143 -27.44 15.88 -5.55
N SER A 144 -26.67 16.97 -5.65
CA SER A 144 -25.83 17.21 -6.82
C SER A 144 -25.09 15.91 -7.15
N THR A 145 -25.01 15.54 -8.42
CA THR A 145 -24.25 14.37 -8.89
C THR A 145 -22.85 14.46 -8.30
N LEU A 146 -22.60 13.67 -7.25
CA LEU A 146 -21.27 13.51 -6.70
C LEU A 146 -20.45 12.81 -7.78
N THR A 147 -19.37 13.43 -8.21
CA THR A 147 -18.40 12.79 -9.08
C THR A 147 -17.81 11.59 -8.33
N THR A 148 -17.55 10.52 -9.04
CA THR A 148 -16.82 9.36 -8.50
C THR A 148 -15.33 9.68 -8.27
N GLU A 149 -14.89 10.88 -8.62
CA GLU A 149 -13.53 11.37 -8.46
C GLU A 149 -13.34 11.91 -7.05
N LEU A 150 -12.53 11.22 -6.27
CA LEU A 150 -12.10 11.67 -4.96
C LEU A 150 -10.86 12.54 -5.12
N LEU A 151 -11.02 13.86 -4.96
CA LEU A 151 -9.91 14.79 -4.96
C LEU A 151 -9.16 14.70 -3.62
N HIS A 152 -7.85 14.58 -3.70
CA HIS A 152 -6.97 14.58 -2.53
C HIS A 152 -5.73 15.41 -2.81
N GLU A 153 -5.16 15.96 -1.75
CA GLU A 153 -3.84 16.59 -1.80
C GLU A 153 -2.77 15.57 -2.18
N PRO A 154 -1.66 16.01 -2.81
CA PRO A 154 -0.58 15.11 -3.21
C PRO A 154 -0.03 14.30 -2.05
N PHE A 155 0.04 12.98 -2.20
CA PHE A 155 0.64 12.10 -1.22
C PHE A 155 2.15 12.27 -1.16
N VAL A 156 2.69 12.26 0.06
CA VAL A 156 4.13 12.33 0.28
C VAL A 156 4.79 11.06 -0.24
N LYS A 157 5.78 11.20 -1.11
CA LYS A 157 6.63 10.11 -1.57
C LYS A 157 8.02 10.25 -0.97
N ASN A 158 8.68 9.12 -0.72
CA ASN A 158 10.07 9.11 -0.29
C ASN A 158 10.96 8.71 -1.48
N PRO A 159 11.73 9.64 -2.05
CA PRO A 159 12.60 9.34 -3.19
C PRO A 159 13.76 8.39 -2.84
N LEU A 160 14.05 8.20 -1.55
CA LEU A 160 15.05 7.21 -1.11
C LEU A 160 14.59 5.77 -1.36
N ARG A 161 13.30 5.50 -1.56
CA ARG A 161 12.80 4.16 -1.86
C ARG A 161 13.32 3.62 -3.20
N ASP A 162 13.60 4.51 -4.15
CA ASP A 162 14.13 4.15 -5.47
C ASP A 162 15.66 4.02 -5.49
N THR A 163 16.33 4.47 -4.43
CA THR A 163 17.80 4.58 -4.41
C THR A 163 18.46 3.81 -3.28
N SER A 164 17.79 3.69 -2.14
CA SER A 164 18.28 3.01 -0.94
C SER A 164 17.79 1.56 -0.87
N THR A 165 18.43 0.77 -0.02
CA THR A 165 18.00 -0.61 0.25
C THR A 165 16.85 -0.61 1.26
N PHE A 166 15.77 -1.35 0.96
CA PHE A 166 14.65 -1.57 1.86
C PHE A 166 14.48 -3.06 2.12
N THR A 167 14.40 -3.46 3.38
CA THR A 167 14.21 -4.84 3.78
C THR A 167 13.16 -4.96 4.88
N ASN A 168 12.64 -6.17 5.04
CA ASN A 168 11.75 -6.53 6.14
C ASN A 168 12.31 -7.79 6.81
N ILE A 169 13.35 -7.59 7.61
CA ILE A 169 14.09 -8.69 8.26
C ILE A 169 14.13 -8.43 9.75
N THR A 170 13.67 -9.42 10.52
CA THR A 170 13.67 -9.35 11.98
C THR A 170 15.08 -9.52 12.53
N ASN A 171 15.49 -8.62 13.46
CA ASN A 171 16.82 -8.62 14.09
C ASN A 171 17.95 -8.61 13.04
N LEU A 172 17.87 -7.70 12.08
CA LEU A 172 18.88 -7.58 11.04
C LEU A 172 20.20 -7.08 11.64
N GLU A 173 21.27 -7.80 11.37
CA GLU A 173 22.66 -7.43 11.67
C GLU A 173 23.48 -7.58 10.39
N VAL A 174 24.25 -6.54 10.07
CA VAL A 174 25.10 -6.53 8.87
C VAL A 174 26.56 -6.44 9.32
N PRO A 175 27.37 -7.51 9.15
CA PRO A 175 28.77 -7.46 9.47
C PRO A 175 29.50 -6.49 8.53
N LYS A 176 30.41 -5.70 9.10
CA LYS A 176 31.27 -4.77 8.40
C LYS A 176 32.72 -5.14 8.69
N ILE A 177 33.54 -5.19 7.66
CA ILE A 177 34.97 -5.42 7.78
C ILE A 177 35.67 -4.23 7.15
N ASP A 178 36.52 -3.56 7.91
CA ASP A 178 37.40 -2.50 7.42
C ASP A 178 38.82 -3.06 7.29
N PHE A 179 39.39 -2.93 6.10
CA PHE A 179 40.78 -3.27 5.83
C PHE A 179 41.58 -1.98 5.75
N THR A 180 42.58 -1.86 6.58
CA THR A 180 43.55 -0.77 6.50
C THR A 180 44.86 -1.30 5.95
N LEU A 181 45.22 -0.82 4.75
CA LEU A 181 46.51 -1.04 4.18
C LEU A 181 47.43 0.04 4.72
N ASP A 182 48.47 -0.33 5.47
CA ASP A 182 49.52 0.63 5.83
C ASP A 182 50.27 1.02 4.52
N ASP A 183 50.39 2.34 4.30
CA ASP A 183 51.12 2.91 3.19
C ASP A 183 52.63 2.71 3.42
N ASP A 184 53.15 1.66 2.81
CA ASP A 184 54.49 1.22 3.11
C ASP A 184 55.35 1.09 1.86
N ASP A 185 56.59 1.39 2.04
CA ASP A 185 57.67 1.21 1.06
C ASP A 185 57.82 -0.27 0.63
N PHE A 186 58.35 -0.46 -0.55
CA PHE A 186 58.74 -1.79 -1.03
C PHE A 186 59.62 -2.50 -0.01
N VAL A 187 59.29 -3.73 0.29
CA VAL A 187 60.06 -4.59 1.22
C VAL A 187 61.17 -5.32 0.47
N ALA A 188 62.30 -5.53 1.14
CA ALA A 188 63.40 -6.33 0.57
C ALA A 188 62.97 -7.81 0.44
N ASP A 189 63.64 -8.55 -0.46
CA ASP A 189 63.30 -9.92 -0.88
C ASP A 189 63.16 -10.92 0.29
N GLU A 190 63.90 -10.69 1.40
CA GLU A 190 63.86 -11.52 2.60
C GLU A 190 63.03 -10.95 3.76
N ALA A 191 62.37 -9.79 3.53
CA ALA A 191 61.58 -9.16 4.57
C ALA A 191 60.22 -9.82 4.73
N THR A 192 59.74 -9.98 5.96
CA THR A 192 58.41 -10.51 6.24
C THR A 192 57.32 -9.57 5.71
N ALA A 193 56.34 -10.13 4.99
CA ALA A 193 55.18 -9.38 4.52
C ALA A 193 54.45 -8.76 5.71
N LYS A 194 54.04 -7.50 5.55
CA LYS A 194 53.26 -6.81 6.58
C LYS A 194 51.82 -7.30 6.59
N GLU A 195 51.28 -7.39 7.78
CA GLU A 195 49.90 -7.84 8.03
C GLU A 195 48.92 -6.68 7.74
N ILE A 196 47.89 -6.98 6.96
CA ILE A 196 46.78 -6.05 6.76
C ILE A 196 45.96 -6.01 8.04
N LYS A 197 45.82 -4.84 8.65
CA LYS A 197 44.98 -4.69 9.82
C LYS A 197 43.52 -4.82 9.40
N THR A 198 42.82 -5.74 10.06
CA THR A 198 41.43 -6.03 9.84
C THR A 198 40.63 -5.65 11.10
N GLU A 199 39.72 -4.71 10.99
CA GLU A 199 38.80 -4.37 12.05
C GLU A 199 37.39 -4.80 11.64
N GLY A 200 36.74 -5.59 12.51
CA GLY A 200 35.36 -6.03 12.31
C GLY A 200 34.40 -5.21 13.15
N ASP A 201 33.29 -4.80 12.58
CA ASP A 201 32.18 -4.13 13.26
C ASP A 201 30.85 -4.72 12.78
N VAL A 202 29.80 -4.52 13.53
CA VAL A 202 28.45 -4.99 13.17
C VAL A 202 27.47 -3.84 13.20
N VAL A 203 26.81 -3.61 12.07
CA VAL A 203 25.72 -2.63 11.99
C VAL A 203 24.43 -3.33 12.43
N THR A 204 23.98 -3.04 13.65
CA THR A 204 22.75 -3.57 14.22
C THR A 204 21.57 -2.63 13.96
N PHE A 205 20.43 -3.20 13.59
CA PHE A 205 19.19 -2.47 13.39
C PHE A 205 18.31 -2.56 14.64
N SER A 206 17.85 -1.41 15.11
CA SER A 206 16.98 -1.24 16.27
C SER A 206 15.51 -1.24 15.87
N ARG A 207 14.61 -1.26 16.87
CA ARG A 207 13.15 -1.24 16.67
C ARG A 207 12.56 0.09 17.14
N HIS A 208 12.28 0.98 16.21
CA HIS A 208 11.63 2.24 16.52
C HIS A 208 10.18 2.17 16.07
N LYS A 209 9.28 1.95 17.05
CA LYS A 209 7.84 1.85 16.81
C LYS A 209 7.24 3.20 16.48
N PHE A 210 6.44 3.27 15.43
CA PHE A 210 5.60 4.43 15.15
C PHE A 210 4.23 4.00 14.61
N LYS A 211 3.28 4.92 14.68
CA LYS A 211 1.92 4.71 14.20
C LYS A 211 1.51 5.85 13.28
N VAL A 212 0.86 5.49 12.18
CA VAL A 212 0.18 6.43 11.29
C VAL A 212 -1.31 6.17 11.40
N LYS A 213 -2.10 7.23 11.55
CA LYS A 213 -3.55 7.14 11.72
C LYS A 213 -4.23 7.95 10.63
N ALA A 214 -5.08 7.30 9.85
CA ALA A 214 -6.01 7.93 8.93
C ALA A 214 -7.42 7.93 9.54
N LYS A 215 -8.12 9.07 9.44
CA LYS A 215 -9.51 9.22 9.86
C LYS A 215 -10.37 9.40 8.63
N VAL A 216 -11.40 8.58 8.49
CA VAL A 216 -12.33 8.64 7.37
C VAL A 216 -13.74 8.69 7.90
N SER A 217 -14.54 9.65 7.45
CA SER A 217 -15.94 9.75 7.87
C SER A 217 -16.77 8.61 7.27
N GLU A 218 -17.75 8.13 8.01
CA GLU A 218 -18.66 7.07 7.58
C GLU A 218 -19.42 7.45 6.28
N THR A 219 -19.65 8.73 6.07
CA THR A 219 -20.27 9.26 4.84
C THR A 219 -19.40 9.00 3.60
N ILE A 220 -18.09 9.17 3.72
CA ILE A 220 -17.13 8.90 2.64
C ILE A 220 -16.98 7.39 2.42
N LEU A 221 -16.95 6.59 3.49
CA LEU A 221 -16.84 5.13 3.42
C LEU A 221 -18.00 4.47 2.67
N ASN A 222 -19.19 5.02 2.77
CA ASN A 222 -20.37 4.50 2.08
C ASN A 222 -20.47 4.97 0.61
N GLY A 223 -19.55 5.81 0.16
CA GLY A 223 -19.62 6.45 -1.15
C GLY A 223 -19.06 5.62 -2.32
N THR A 224 -17.88 5.03 -2.20
CA THR A 224 -17.23 4.25 -3.28
C THR A 224 -16.24 3.24 -2.68
N ASP A 225 -16.56 1.96 -2.75
CA ASP A 225 -15.78 0.92 -2.06
C ASP A 225 -14.33 0.79 -2.57
N THR A 226 -14.11 0.86 -3.88
CA THR A 226 -12.78 0.56 -4.47
C THR A 226 -11.79 1.72 -4.35
N ASN A 227 -12.22 2.95 -4.65
CA ASN A 227 -11.34 4.12 -4.62
C ASN A 227 -11.00 4.56 -3.20
N LEU A 228 -11.88 4.27 -2.24
CA LEU A 228 -11.67 4.63 -0.85
C LEU A 228 -10.57 3.81 -0.19
N VAL A 229 -10.60 2.46 -0.33
CA VAL A 229 -9.55 1.57 0.21
C VAL A 229 -8.19 1.99 -0.33
N GLN A 230 -8.12 2.21 -1.64
CA GLN A 230 -6.88 2.64 -2.29
C GLN A 230 -6.40 4.02 -1.76
N THR A 231 -7.31 4.95 -1.54
CA THR A 231 -6.97 6.30 -1.00
C THR A 231 -6.49 6.21 0.44
N VAL A 232 -7.13 5.39 1.28
CA VAL A 232 -6.69 5.17 2.67
C VAL A 232 -5.30 4.53 2.72
N ASP A 233 -5.06 3.51 1.89
CA ASP A 233 -3.75 2.86 1.79
C ASP A 233 -2.67 3.84 1.34
N LEU A 234 -2.95 4.67 0.33
CA LEU A 234 -2.04 5.71 -0.12
C LEU A 234 -1.78 6.77 0.96
N ALA A 235 -2.80 7.15 1.74
CA ALA A 235 -2.64 8.08 2.86
C ALA A 235 -1.76 7.50 3.97
N LEU A 236 -1.94 6.22 4.31
CA LEU A 236 -1.10 5.53 5.29
C LEU A 236 0.34 5.38 4.80
N GLN A 237 0.54 5.03 3.53
CA GLN A 237 1.86 4.97 2.90
C GLN A 237 2.53 6.35 2.82
N SER A 238 1.76 7.41 2.58
CA SER A 238 2.25 8.80 2.64
C SER A 238 2.77 9.16 4.03
N GLY A 239 2.02 8.81 5.08
CA GLY A 239 2.45 9.00 6.46
C GLY A 239 3.74 8.23 6.80
N LEU A 240 3.88 7.01 6.27
CA LEU A 240 5.09 6.21 6.39
C LEU A 240 6.28 6.89 5.69
N ALA A 241 6.12 7.29 4.44
CA ALA A 241 7.15 7.99 3.66
C ALA A 241 7.56 9.33 4.30
N ALA A 242 6.62 10.05 4.91
CA ALA A 242 6.91 11.25 5.66
C ALA A 242 7.77 10.98 6.91
N LYS A 243 7.49 9.89 7.65
CA LYS A 243 8.30 9.49 8.81
C LYS A 243 9.71 9.06 8.38
N GLU A 244 9.83 8.24 7.32
CA GLU A 244 11.12 7.83 6.75
C GLU A 244 12.00 9.05 6.43
N LYS A 245 11.47 10.01 5.67
CA LYS A 245 12.19 11.25 5.34
C LYS A 245 12.56 12.04 6.58
N LYS A 246 11.62 12.18 7.52
CA LYS A 246 11.86 12.96 8.74
C LYS A 246 13.01 12.40 9.57
N VAL A 247 13.14 11.08 9.71
CA VAL A 247 14.23 10.49 10.49
C VAL A 247 15.55 10.51 9.75
N ALA A 248 15.55 10.24 8.43
CA ALA A 248 16.76 10.21 7.61
C ALA A 248 17.44 11.59 7.48
N PHE A 249 16.65 12.68 7.47
CA PHE A 249 17.15 14.05 7.30
C PHE A 249 17.05 14.94 8.55
N ALA A 250 16.87 14.36 9.73
CA ALA A 250 16.75 15.12 10.96
C ALA A 250 18.08 15.79 11.32
N LYS A 251 18.14 17.13 11.36
CA LYS A 251 19.28 17.88 11.92
C LYS A 251 19.31 17.82 13.44
N THR A 252 18.15 17.73 14.06
CA THR A 252 17.93 17.55 15.49
C THR A 252 17.05 16.33 15.72
N PRO A 253 17.61 15.10 15.62
CA PRO A 253 16.86 13.89 15.87
C PRO A 253 16.39 13.82 17.32
N LYS A 254 15.35 13.03 17.57
CA LYS A 254 14.94 12.71 18.93
C LYS A 254 15.97 11.79 19.58
N ASN A 255 15.98 11.78 20.93
CA ASN A 255 16.84 10.88 21.69
C ASN A 255 16.63 9.41 21.27
N GLY A 256 17.71 8.75 20.88
CA GLY A 256 17.71 7.38 20.34
C GLY A 256 17.50 7.26 18.82
N GLU A 257 17.16 8.36 18.12
CA GLU A 257 17.00 8.38 16.65
C GLU A 257 18.26 8.94 15.93
N GLU A 258 19.35 9.28 16.66
CA GLU A 258 20.53 9.96 16.11
C GLU A 258 21.22 9.14 15.02
N SER A 259 21.31 7.84 15.22
CA SER A 259 21.94 6.90 14.27
C SER A 259 21.15 6.73 12.97
N MET A 260 19.89 7.20 12.92
CA MET A 260 19.04 7.14 11.73
C MET A 260 19.25 8.32 10.79
N SER A 261 19.86 9.40 11.24
CA SER A 261 20.01 10.63 10.45
C SER A 261 21.34 10.70 9.72
N PHE A 262 21.33 10.94 8.41
CA PHE A 262 22.54 11.22 7.63
C PHE A 262 23.38 12.35 8.24
N TYR A 263 22.75 13.36 8.82
CA TYR A 263 23.45 14.52 9.37
C TYR A 263 24.07 14.27 10.75
N LYS A 264 23.80 13.14 11.40
CA LYS A 264 24.27 12.83 12.76
C LYS A 264 25.15 11.59 12.87
N VAL A 265 25.15 10.71 11.86
CA VAL A 265 25.96 9.49 11.90
C VAL A 265 27.46 9.72 11.72
N GLY A 266 27.91 10.97 11.53
CA GLY A 266 29.34 11.29 11.37
C GLY A 266 29.85 11.05 9.94
N ILE A 267 29.03 11.35 8.93
CA ILE A 267 29.46 11.45 7.53
C ILE A 267 30.38 12.67 7.37
N LYS A 268 31.44 12.52 6.58
CA LYS A 268 32.40 13.61 6.31
C LYS A 268 31.71 14.77 5.62
N GLU A 269 31.89 15.97 6.17
CA GLU A 269 31.36 17.21 5.62
C GLU A 269 32.41 17.88 4.74
N ILE A 270 32.00 18.29 3.55
CA ILE A 270 32.83 19.03 2.60
C ILE A 270 32.28 20.44 2.49
N SER A 271 33.08 21.41 2.88
CA SER A 271 32.68 22.81 2.93
C SER A 271 33.35 23.60 1.80
N ALA A 272 32.55 24.42 1.09
CA ALA A 272 33.06 25.32 0.04
C ALA A 272 32.27 26.63 0.03
N ALA A 273 32.77 27.62 -0.74
CA ALA A 273 32.15 28.93 -0.85
C ALA A 273 30.78 28.93 -1.54
N THR A 274 30.52 27.94 -2.42
CA THR A 274 29.24 27.78 -3.11
C THR A 274 28.75 26.36 -3.05
N LYS A 275 27.43 26.16 -3.09
CA LYS A 275 26.82 24.80 -3.10
C LYS A 275 27.33 23.95 -4.25
N LEU A 276 27.42 24.51 -5.45
CA LEU A 276 27.95 23.82 -6.63
C LEU A 276 29.36 23.29 -6.37
N LYS A 277 30.23 24.15 -5.83
CA LYS A 277 31.61 23.75 -5.52
C LYS A 277 31.65 22.68 -4.46
N ALA A 278 30.88 22.84 -3.38
CA ALA A 278 30.78 21.86 -2.31
C ALA A 278 30.33 20.47 -2.83
N ILE A 279 29.34 20.42 -3.73
CA ILE A 279 28.87 19.19 -4.35
C ILE A 279 29.97 18.56 -5.24
N LYS A 280 30.64 19.36 -6.07
CA LYS A 280 31.72 18.86 -6.94
C LYS A 280 32.91 18.35 -6.13
N ASP A 281 33.31 19.07 -5.09
CA ASP A 281 34.38 18.66 -4.17
C ASP A 281 33.97 17.38 -3.40
N SER A 282 32.69 17.25 -3.02
CA SER A 282 32.14 16.03 -2.42
C SER A 282 32.19 14.83 -3.35
N ILE A 283 31.87 14.99 -4.64
CA ILE A 283 32.00 13.93 -5.65
C ILE A 283 33.47 13.52 -5.81
N ALA A 284 34.37 14.50 -5.83
CA ALA A 284 35.80 14.27 -6.00
C ALA A 284 36.45 13.53 -4.81
N ASP A 285 35.99 13.84 -3.58
CA ASP A 285 36.49 13.22 -2.35
C ASP A 285 35.96 11.79 -2.10
N LEU A 286 34.97 11.33 -2.86
CA LEU A 286 34.50 9.96 -2.80
C LEU A 286 35.53 9.00 -3.42
N HIS A 287 35.69 7.83 -2.80
CA HIS A 287 36.44 6.72 -3.39
C HIS A 287 35.86 6.37 -4.79
N GLU A 288 36.70 5.94 -5.72
CA GLU A 288 36.30 5.66 -7.10
C GLU A 288 35.16 4.67 -7.23
N ASP A 289 35.15 3.60 -6.42
CA ASP A 289 34.09 2.60 -6.42
C ASP A 289 32.72 3.16 -6.02
N PHE A 290 32.70 4.04 -5.01
CA PHE A 290 31.46 4.72 -4.61
C PHE A 290 31.06 5.79 -5.62
N ARG A 291 32.06 6.48 -6.21
CA ARG A 291 31.83 7.53 -7.20
C ARG A 291 31.12 6.99 -8.43
N ALA A 292 31.38 5.76 -8.85
CA ALA A 292 30.74 5.16 -10.02
C ALA A 292 29.20 5.19 -9.90
N ASN A 293 28.65 4.86 -8.73
CA ASN A 293 27.22 4.77 -8.45
C ASN A 293 26.68 5.94 -7.61
N ALA A 294 27.48 6.99 -7.40
CA ALA A 294 27.10 8.12 -6.60
C ALA A 294 25.95 8.90 -7.23
N ARG A 295 25.02 9.34 -6.37
CA ARG A 295 23.93 10.24 -6.69
C ARG A 295 24.01 11.48 -5.80
N VAL A 296 23.41 12.56 -6.26
CA VAL A 296 23.31 13.81 -5.49
C VAL A 296 21.87 13.95 -5.00
N LEU A 297 21.68 13.98 -3.71
CA LEU A 297 20.39 14.21 -3.07
C LEU A 297 20.35 15.65 -2.58
N MET A 298 19.37 16.44 -3.04
CA MET A 298 19.28 17.87 -2.75
C MET A 298 17.84 18.39 -2.88
N THR A 299 17.58 19.60 -2.42
CA THR A 299 16.30 20.26 -2.66
C THR A 299 16.21 20.78 -4.10
N TYR A 300 14.99 20.86 -4.63
CA TYR A 300 14.79 21.48 -5.95
C TYR A 300 15.20 22.96 -5.95
N LYS A 301 15.02 23.66 -4.83
CA LYS A 301 15.44 25.05 -4.66
C LYS A 301 16.95 25.20 -4.83
N ASP A 302 17.74 24.35 -4.17
CA ASP A 302 19.21 24.38 -4.27
C ASP A 302 19.68 24.14 -5.71
N TYR A 303 18.99 23.24 -6.44
CA TYR A 303 19.27 23.01 -7.84
C TYR A 303 18.92 24.25 -8.69
N SER A 304 17.75 24.86 -8.45
CA SER A 304 17.35 26.09 -9.15
C SER A 304 18.36 27.23 -8.93
N ASP A 305 18.80 27.42 -7.68
CA ASP A 305 19.80 28.44 -7.35
C ASP A 305 21.15 28.19 -8.08
N ILE A 306 21.54 26.90 -8.24
CA ILE A 306 22.75 26.53 -9.00
C ILE A 306 22.57 26.84 -10.48
N ILE A 307 21.42 26.52 -11.06
CA ILE A 307 21.14 26.80 -12.47
C ILE A 307 21.12 28.31 -12.72
N GLU A 308 20.51 29.09 -11.88
CA GLU A 308 20.43 30.55 -11.96
C GLU A 308 21.86 31.14 -11.95
N LEU A 309 22.70 30.68 -11.02
CA LEU A 309 24.10 31.11 -10.94
C LEU A 309 24.90 30.77 -12.17
N LEU A 310 24.71 29.59 -12.77
CA LEU A 310 25.46 29.13 -13.95
C LEU A 310 24.92 29.72 -15.23
N ALA A 311 23.63 29.92 -15.34
CA ALA A 311 22.98 30.38 -16.56
C ALA A 311 23.42 31.81 -16.92
N ASN A 312 23.63 32.67 -15.94
CA ASN A 312 24.05 34.08 -16.15
C ASN A 312 23.35 34.73 -17.36
N GLY A 313 22.05 34.48 -17.52
CA GLY A 313 21.22 34.94 -18.63
C GLY A 313 21.18 34.03 -19.87
N ASN A 314 21.87 32.89 -19.88
CA ASN A 314 21.83 31.94 -20.99
C ASN A 314 20.68 30.94 -20.84
N ALA A 315 19.69 31.03 -21.73
CA ALA A 315 18.47 30.21 -21.66
C ALA A 315 18.71 28.68 -21.81
N THR A 316 19.81 28.28 -22.45
CA THR A 316 20.10 26.87 -22.74
C THR A 316 20.29 26.02 -21.49
N LEU A 317 20.85 26.59 -20.41
CA LEU A 317 21.10 25.89 -19.16
C LEU A 317 19.81 25.59 -18.37
N TYR A 318 18.74 26.35 -18.54
CA TYR A 318 17.46 26.10 -17.89
C TYR A 318 16.77 24.83 -18.41
N SER A 319 17.11 24.38 -19.60
CA SER A 319 16.59 23.12 -20.18
C SER A 319 17.53 21.91 -19.99
N ALA A 320 18.72 22.12 -19.39
CA ALA A 320 19.71 21.06 -19.21
C ALA A 320 19.21 20.08 -18.09
N GLN A 321 19.47 18.79 -18.34
CA GLN A 321 19.20 17.76 -17.32
C GLN A 321 20.13 17.95 -16.11
N PRO A 322 19.65 17.73 -14.86
CA PRO A 322 20.47 17.88 -13.66
C PRO A 322 21.78 17.08 -13.69
N GLU A 323 21.75 15.90 -14.28
CA GLU A 323 22.93 15.04 -14.46
C GLU A 323 24.00 15.67 -15.36
N GLN A 324 23.59 16.38 -16.39
CA GLN A 324 24.51 17.09 -17.30
C GLN A 324 25.21 18.25 -16.59
N VAL A 325 24.53 18.89 -15.63
CA VAL A 325 25.09 20.05 -14.89
C VAL A 325 26.04 19.59 -13.78
N LEU A 326 25.65 18.56 -13.03
CA LEU A 326 26.39 18.09 -11.84
C LEU A 326 27.32 16.90 -12.14
N GLY A 327 27.16 16.24 -13.29
CA GLY A 327 27.92 15.05 -13.66
C GLY A 327 27.50 13.77 -12.94
N LYS A 328 26.44 13.82 -12.17
CA LYS A 328 25.82 12.67 -11.46
C LYS A 328 24.32 12.80 -11.42
N PRO A 329 23.57 11.67 -11.40
CA PRO A 329 22.13 11.68 -11.24
C PRO A 329 21.69 12.41 -9.97
N VAL A 330 20.67 13.26 -10.10
CA VAL A 330 20.11 14.03 -8.99
C VAL A 330 18.79 13.46 -8.55
N VAL A 331 18.61 13.37 -7.24
CA VAL A 331 17.37 12.96 -6.58
C VAL A 331 16.87 14.14 -5.76
N PHE A 332 15.67 14.61 -6.07
CA PHE A 332 15.10 15.75 -5.36
C PHE A 332 14.35 15.30 -4.10
N CYS A 333 14.69 15.92 -2.98
CA CYS A 333 14.03 15.72 -1.70
C CYS A 333 14.04 17.01 -0.88
N ASP A 334 12.87 17.56 -0.60
CA ASP A 334 12.74 18.83 0.13
C ASP A 334 13.28 18.79 1.57
N ASN A 335 13.41 17.58 2.13
CA ASN A 335 13.98 17.39 3.47
C ASN A 335 15.53 17.42 3.47
N ALA A 336 16.18 17.29 2.29
CA ALA A 336 17.64 17.31 2.18
C ALA A 336 18.18 18.75 2.17
N THR A 337 18.12 19.41 3.30
CA THR A 337 18.53 20.83 3.45
C THR A 337 20.00 21.10 3.16
N ASP A 338 20.87 20.12 3.46
CA ASP A 338 22.27 20.13 2.98
C ASP A 338 22.40 18.99 1.96
N PRO A 339 22.94 19.24 0.77
CA PRO A 339 23.06 18.20 -0.23
C PRO A 339 23.91 17.03 0.25
N ILE A 340 23.46 15.82 -0.04
CA ILE A 340 24.15 14.56 0.29
C ILE A 340 24.60 13.92 -1.02
N VAL A 341 25.88 13.64 -1.12
CA VAL A 341 26.49 12.97 -2.27
C VAL A 341 26.95 11.60 -1.84
N GLY A 342 26.60 10.56 -2.58
CA GLY A 342 27.07 9.21 -2.22
C GLY A 342 26.35 8.09 -2.94
N ASP A 343 26.76 6.88 -2.63
CA ASP A 343 26.15 5.65 -3.11
C ASP A 343 25.05 5.20 -2.12
N PHE A 344 23.82 5.47 -2.48
CA PHE A 344 22.65 5.20 -1.62
C PHE A 344 22.34 3.71 -1.44
N ARG A 345 22.98 2.77 -2.12
CA ARG A 345 22.89 1.34 -1.83
C ARG A 345 23.41 0.99 -0.42
N TYR A 346 24.23 1.87 0.16
CA TYR A 346 24.71 1.77 1.54
C TYR A 346 23.82 2.48 2.56
N SER A 347 22.74 3.12 2.12
CA SER A 347 21.65 3.60 2.96
C SER A 347 20.59 2.50 3.06
N HIS A 348 20.26 2.05 4.26
CA HIS A 348 19.43 0.88 4.47
C HIS A 348 18.31 1.16 5.46
N PHE A 349 17.08 1.03 4.99
CA PHE A 349 15.87 1.06 5.78
C PHE A 349 15.43 -0.38 6.08
N ASN A 350 15.25 -0.71 7.33
CA ASN A 350 14.74 -2.03 7.71
C ASN A 350 13.46 -1.91 8.51
N TYR A 351 12.46 -2.70 8.12
CA TYR A 351 11.22 -2.90 8.87
C TYR A 351 11.33 -4.22 9.61
N ASP A 352 11.55 -4.16 10.94
CA ASP A 352 11.90 -5.35 11.73
C ASP A 352 10.74 -6.35 11.85
N LEU A 353 9.50 -5.86 11.99
CA LEU A 353 8.30 -6.68 12.08
C LEU A 353 7.35 -6.36 10.94
N ASN A 354 6.44 -7.29 10.65
CA ASN A 354 5.37 -7.02 9.71
C ASN A 354 4.55 -5.79 10.16
N MET A 355 4.20 -4.95 9.20
CA MET A 355 3.31 -3.83 9.47
C MET A 355 1.94 -4.35 9.90
N LEU A 356 1.41 -3.78 10.97
CA LEU A 356 0.09 -4.13 11.47
C LEU A 356 -0.92 -3.07 11.03
N TYR A 357 -2.02 -3.51 10.44
CA TYR A 357 -3.14 -2.68 10.06
C TYR A 357 -4.28 -2.94 11.03
N ASP A 358 -4.62 -1.94 11.82
CA ASP A 358 -5.72 -1.98 12.77
C ASP A 358 -6.83 -1.05 12.30
N ARG A 359 -8.07 -1.47 12.49
CA ARG A 359 -9.26 -0.66 12.25
C ARG A 359 -10.02 -0.51 13.57
N ASP A 360 -10.49 0.70 13.81
CA ASP A 360 -11.35 1.02 14.96
C ASP A 360 -12.43 1.98 14.50
N LYS A 361 -13.55 2.03 15.24
CA LYS A 361 -14.64 2.96 14.98
C LYS A 361 -14.83 3.85 16.20
N ASP A 362 -14.74 5.13 15.97
CA ASP A 362 -15.16 6.13 16.94
C ASP A 362 -16.68 6.33 16.81
N VAL A 363 -17.42 5.75 17.72
CA VAL A 363 -18.89 5.72 17.68
C VAL A 363 -19.47 7.13 17.93
N ASP A 364 -18.80 7.94 18.75
CA ASP A 364 -19.27 9.28 19.11
C ASP A 364 -19.19 10.26 17.93
N SER A 365 -18.13 10.15 17.15
CA SER A 365 -17.91 11.03 15.98
C SER A 365 -18.37 10.44 14.65
N GLY A 366 -18.74 9.14 14.60
CA GLY A 366 -19.08 8.43 13.36
C GLY A 366 -17.91 8.32 12.39
N VAL A 367 -16.67 8.25 12.91
CA VAL A 367 -15.44 8.22 12.12
C VAL A 367 -14.79 6.85 12.23
N GLU A 368 -14.41 6.29 11.09
CA GLU A 368 -13.58 5.09 11.03
C GLU A 368 -12.11 5.48 11.12
N LEU A 369 -11.38 4.74 11.93
CA LEU A 369 -9.98 4.94 12.22
C LEU A 369 -9.16 3.79 11.61
N PHE A 370 -8.25 4.13 10.73
CA PHE A 370 -7.29 3.16 10.17
C PHE A 370 -5.91 3.50 10.74
N VAL A 371 -5.28 2.53 11.37
CA VAL A 371 -3.98 2.71 12.03
C VAL A 371 -2.99 1.73 11.45
N LEU A 372 -1.91 2.27 10.88
CA LEU A 372 -0.73 1.51 10.47
C LEU A 372 0.30 1.60 11.58
N THR A 373 0.66 0.46 12.16
CA THR A 373 1.78 0.34 13.11
C THR A 373 2.96 -0.30 12.41
N ALA A 374 4.12 0.34 12.49
CA ALA A 374 5.36 -0.18 11.92
C ALA A 374 6.54 0.02 12.86
N TRP A 375 7.58 -0.77 12.68
CA TRP A 375 8.86 -0.69 13.38
C TRP A 375 9.95 -0.47 12.34
N LEU A 376 10.52 0.73 12.37
CA LEU A 376 11.49 1.18 11.36
C LEU A 376 12.83 1.47 12.02
N ASP A 377 13.91 1.13 11.35
CA ASP A 377 15.23 1.72 11.56
C ASP A 377 15.87 2.08 10.22
N HIS A 378 16.72 3.08 10.24
CA HIS A 378 17.53 3.50 9.10
C HIS A 378 19.00 3.56 9.53
N LYS A 379 19.86 2.91 8.77
CA LYS A 379 21.31 2.91 9.01
C LYS A 379 22.10 3.20 7.75
N THR A 380 23.13 3.98 7.92
CA THR A 380 24.18 4.15 6.93
C THR A 380 25.22 3.04 7.15
N LYS A 381 25.21 2.00 6.31
CA LYS A 381 26.09 0.84 6.43
C LYS A 381 27.58 1.23 6.35
N LEU A 382 27.92 2.10 5.40
CA LEU A 382 29.28 2.63 5.22
C LEU A 382 29.22 4.16 5.16
N LYS A 383 29.79 4.84 6.16
CA LYS A 383 29.86 6.31 6.21
C LYS A 383 30.77 6.87 5.14
N SER A 384 31.81 6.14 4.75
CA SER A 384 32.76 6.48 3.69
C SER A 384 32.13 6.59 2.31
N ALA A 385 30.97 5.93 2.09
CA ALA A 385 30.22 6.01 0.85
C ALA A 385 29.45 7.31 0.65
N PHE A 386 29.46 8.22 1.66
CA PHE A 386 28.68 9.46 1.62
C PHE A 386 29.52 10.68 1.97
N ARG A 387 29.10 11.85 1.46
CA ARG A 387 29.60 13.18 1.80
C ARG A 387 28.42 14.12 1.97
N ILE A 388 28.56 15.07 2.86
CA ILE A 388 27.60 16.17 3.05
C ILE A 388 28.23 17.45 2.53
N ALA A 389 27.60 18.08 1.55
CA ALA A 389 28.06 19.32 0.97
C ALA A 389 27.51 20.50 1.79
N LYS A 390 28.41 21.31 2.35
CA LYS A 390 28.08 22.51 3.14
C LYS A 390 28.60 23.77 2.49
N VAL A 391 27.88 24.87 2.69
CA VAL A 391 28.36 26.19 2.32
C VAL A 391 28.92 26.84 3.58
N VAL A 392 30.15 27.31 3.49
CA VAL A 392 30.72 28.17 4.54
C VAL A 392 30.08 29.55 4.37
N ALA A 393 29.35 30.01 5.38
CA ALA A 393 28.92 31.40 5.40
C ALA A 393 30.18 32.27 5.34
N GLN A 394 30.31 33.10 4.32
CA GLN A 394 31.36 34.12 4.32
C GLN A 394 31.09 35.07 5.47
N PRO A 395 32.11 35.41 6.26
CA PRO A 395 31.97 36.35 7.39
C PRO A 395 31.53 37.74 6.97
#